data_4713df7c346e2da99467e5500f877abf
#
_entry.id   4713df7c346e2da99467e5500f877abf
#
_cell.length_a   1.000
_cell.length_b   1.000
_cell.length_c   1.000
_cell.angle_alpha   90.00
_cell.angle_beta   90.00
_cell.angle_gamma   90.00
#
_symmetry.space_group_name_H-M   'P 1'
#
loop_
_entity.id
_entity.type
_entity.pdbx_description
1 polymer ?
#
loop_
_entity_poly.entity_id
_entity_poly.type
_entity_poly.pdbx_seq_one_letter_code
_entity_poly.pdbx_strand_id
1 'polypeptide(L)'
;AAIIVFAGVFGFDVIMKLQTFLTLALAVLTAGYIALTWSHISLDTVGAVPSGSTQAFIGALIFAMTGFGLGWVNSGGDYARYLPRTSSKAGVVGWTTIGASIAPVILVFYGVLLAASDAELSKGVSSDPIGALTGILPTWFLVPFALVAIGGLIGGAVLDIYSSGLALLTLGLKIPRWAAAGIDGVVMILGTIYFVWIADNFFFPFQGFLITLSV
;
A
#
# COMPACT_ATOMS: atom_id res chain seq x y z
N ALA A 1 2.05 5.89 14.56
CA ALA A 1 1.34 4.86 15.35
C ALA A 1 0.19 5.47 16.15
N ALA A 2 0.40 6.39 17.11
CA ALA A 2 -0.68 6.95 17.96
C ALA A 2 -1.85 7.55 17.15
N ILE A 3 -1.56 8.33 16.11
CA ILE A 3 -2.57 8.92 15.21
C ILE A 3 -3.41 7.84 14.53
N ILE A 4 -2.77 6.76 14.10
CA ILE A 4 -3.42 5.65 13.39
C ILE A 4 -4.37 4.91 14.33
N VAL A 5 -3.91 4.56 15.54
CA VAL A 5 -4.74 3.92 16.57
C VAL A 5 -5.93 4.80 16.93
N PHE A 6 -5.69 6.09 17.14
CA PHE A 6 -6.73 7.06 17.43
C PHE A 6 -7.77 7.13 16.31
N ALA A 7 -7.34 7.25 15.05
CA ALA A 7 -8.23 7.27 13.90
C ALA A 7 -9.03 5.97 13.74
N GLY A 8 -8.41 4.80 13.99
CA GLY A 8 -9.09 3.48 13.93
C GLY A 8 -10.24 3.33 14.93
N VAL A 9 -10.23 4.10 16.02
CA VAL A 9 -11.30 4.11 17.04
C VAL A 9 -12.53 4.90 16.57
N PHE A 10 -12.39 5.92 15.71
CA PHE A 10 -13.47 6.84 15.34
C PHE A 10 -14.63 6.24 14.52
N GLY A 11 -14.42 5.10 13.91
CA GLY A 11 -15.49 4.42 13.18
C GLY A 11 -15.49 4.68 11.68
N PHE A 12 -16.33 3.92 10.99
CA PHE A 12 -16.36 3.75 9.54
C PHE A 12 -16.51 5.07 8.76
N ASP A 13 -17.42 5.95 9.15
CA ASP A 13 -17.72 7.16 8.39
C ASP A 13 -16.58 8.15 8.33
N VAL A 14 -15.85 8.31 9.44
CA VAL A 14 -14.67 9.19 9.52
C VAL A 14 -13.53 8.61 8.68
N ILE A 15 -13.32 7.31 8.78
CA ILE A 15 -12.33 6.59 7.99
C ILE A 15 -12.59 6.76 6.49
N MET A 16 -13.84 6.58 6.05
CA MET A 16 -14.20 6.69 4.64
C MET A 16 -14.04 8.11 4.08
N LYS A 17 -14.35 9.14 4.87
CA LYS A 17 -14.11 10.53 4.46
C LYS A 17 -12.62 10.83 4.32
N LEU A 18 -11.82 10.37 5.27
CA LEU A 18 -10.35 10.50 5.21
C LEU A 18 -9.80 9.79 3.97
N GLN A 19 -10.23 8.56 3.71
CA GLN A 19 -9.81 7.78 2.55
C GLN A 19 -10.18 8.49 1.22
N THR A 20 -11.38 9.04 1.13
CA THR A 20 -11.79 9.79 -0.07
C THR A 20 -10.88 10.98 -0.32
N PHE A 21 -10.60 11.78 0.71
CA PHE A 21 -9.70 12.92 0.60
C PHE A 21 -8.27 12.48 0.18
N LEU A 22 -7.73 11.48 0.86
CA LEU A 22 -6.39 10.96 0.57
C LEU A 22 -6.31 10.38 -0.85
N THR A 23 -7.33 9.65 -1.30
CA THR A 23 -7.37 9.08 -2.65
C THR A 23 -7.31 10.17 -3.72
N LEU A 24 -8.08 11.25 -3.57
CA LEU A 24 -8.06 12.36 -4.51
C LEU A 24 -6.72 13.09 -4.51
N ALA A 25 -6.18 13.38 -3.33
CA ALA A 25 -4.88 14.02 -3.19
C ALA A 25 -3.74 13.16 -3.77
N LEU A 26 -3.74 11.86 -3.47
CA LEU A 26 -2.79 10.90 -4.04
C LEU A 26 -2.92 10.81 -5.56
N ALA A 27 -4.13 10.78 -6.11
CA ALA A 27 -4.34 10.73 -7.56
C ALA A 27 -3.73 11.96 -8.27
N VAL A 28 -3.95 13.16 -7.72
CA VAL A 28 -3.38 14.41 -8.27
C VAL A 28 -1.86 14.39 -8.18
N LEU A 29 -1.30 14.00 -7.03
CA LEU A 29 0.15 13.96 -6.85
C LEU A 29 0.81 12.85 -7.66
N THR A 30 0.17 11.72 -7.82
CA THR A 30 0.65 10.65 -8.72
C THR A 30 0.70 11.13 -10.16
N ALA A 31 -0.34 11.82 -10.63
CA ALA A 31 -0.32 12.42 -11.97
C ALA A 31 0.81 13.46 -12.11
N GLY A 32 1.01 14.30 -11.09
CA GLY A 32 2.14 15.23 -11.03
C GLY A 32 3.50 14.53 -11.01
N TYR A 33 3.64 13.45 -10.24
CA TYR A 33 4.85 12.63 -10.22
C TYR A 33 5.17 12.07 -11.61
N ILE A 34 4.19 11.46 -12.25
CA ILE A 34 4.35 10.91 -13.61
C ILE A 34 4.76 12.01 -14.59
N ALA A 35 4.09 13.16 -14.55
CA ALA A 35 4.41 14.27 -15.45
C ALA A 35 5.83 14.81 -15.25
N LEU A 36 6.28 14.94 -14.00
CA LEU A 36 7.61 15.46 -13.66
C LEU A 36 8.74 14.48 -13.96
N THR A 37 8.47 13.18 -13.88
CA THR A 37 9.49 12.14 -14.05
C THR A 37 9.43 11.46 -15.41
N TRP A 38 8.49 11.84 -16.29
CA TRP A 38 8.35 11.27 -17.63
C TRP A 38 9.62 11.34 -18.47
N SER A 39 10.37 12.42 -18.34
CA SER A 39 11.65 12.63 -19.04
C SER A 39 12.76 11.67 -18.63
N HIS A 40 12.63 10.96 -17.50
CA HIS A 40 13.58 9.95 -17.04
C HIS A 40 13.33 8.57 -17.68
N ILE A 41 12.23 8.41 -18.43
CA ILE A 41 11.93 7.17 -19.13
C ILE A 41 12.68 7.14 -20.45
N SER A 42 13.48 6.08 -20.66
CA SER A 42 14.18 5.78 -21.91
C SER A 42 13.70 4.44 -22.46
N LEU A 43 12.87 4.50 -23.51
CA LEU A 43 12.33 3.28 -24.12
C LEU A 43 13.43 2.44 -24.79
N ASP A 44 14.50 3.08 -25.27
CA ASP A 44 15.66 2.38 -25.86
C ASP A 44 16.38 1.56 -24.79
N THR A 45 16.59 2.14 -23.59
CA THR A 45 17.19 1.42 -22.46
C THR A 45 16.29 0.28 -21.98
N VAL A 46 14.99 0.53 -21.86
CA VAL A 46 13.99 -0.49 -21.48
C VAL A 46 14.02 -1.65 -22.47
N GLY A 47 14.07 -1.38 -23.79
CA GLY A 47 14.14 -2.40 -24.83
C GLY A 47 15.44 -3.21 -24.83
N ALA A 48 16.51 -2.66 -24.27
CA ALA A 48 17.81 -3.32 -24.15
C ALA A 48 17.93 -4.21 -22.89
N VAL A 49 16.98 -4.15 -21.94
CA VAL A 49 17.00 -4.97 -20.74
C VAL A 49 16.87 -6.45 -21.11
N PRO A 50 17.78 -7.32 -20.66
CA PRO A 50 17.71 -8.76 -20.95
C PRO A 50 16.42 -9.37 -20.40
N SER A 51 15.85 -10.30 -21.15
CA SER A 51 14.66 -11.04 -20.71
C SER A 51 14.96 -11.81 -19.42
N GLY A 52 14.10 -11.68 -18.42
CA GLY A 52 14.16 -12.44 -17.19
C GLY A 52 13.82 -13.92 -17.38
N SER A 53 14.17 -14.75 -16.39
CA SER A 53 13.78 -16.16 -16.40
C SER A 53 12.27 -16.31 -16.12
N THR A 54 11.67 -17.41 -16.57
CA THR A 54 10.29 -17.76 -16.24
C THR A 54 10.06 -17.81 -14.74
N GLN A 55 11.06 -18.29 -13.98
CA GLN A 55 10.99 -18.32 -12.51
C GLN A 55 10.92 -16.92 -11.92
N ALA A 56 11.71 -15.97 -12.42
CA ALA A 56 11.65 -14.57 -11.98
C ALA A 56 10.30 -13.93 -12.29
N PHE A 57 9.72 -14.22 -13.46
CA PHE A 57 8.39 -13.76 -13.84
C PHE A 57 7.31 -14.30 -12.91
N ILE A 58 7.31 -15.62 -12.64
CA ILE A 58 6.36 -16.23 -11.72
C ILE A 58 6.52 -15.65 -10.30
N GLY A 59 7.76 -15.47 -9.83
CA GLY A 59 8.02 -14.86 -8.53
C GLY A 59 7.48 -13.44 -8.42
N ALA A 60 7.70 -12.61 -9.45
CA ALA A 60 7.16 -11.25 -9.50
C ALA A 60 5.62 -11.23 -9.54
N LEU A 61 5.01 -12.17 -10.28
CA LEU A 61 3.55 -12.30 -10.33
C LEU A 61 2.97 -12.69 -8.96
N ILE A 62 3.55 -13.70 -8.30
CA ILE A 62 3.12 -14.10 -6.95
C ILE A 62 3.29 -12.95 -5.97
N PHE A 63 4.41 -12.23 -6.01
CA PHE A 63 4.65 -11.07 -5.17
C PHE A 63 3.60 -9.96 -5.39
N ALA A 64 3.28 -9.66 -6.64
CA ALA A 64 2.24 -8.67 -6.95
C ALA A 64 0.84 -9.13 -6.47
N MET A 65 0.49 -10.40 -6.66
CA MET A 65 -0.78 -10.95 -6.19
C MET A 65 -0.91 -10.90 -4.67
N THR A 66 0.13 -11.27 -3.93
CA THR A 66 0.13 -11.22 -2.46
C THR A 66 0.12 -9.78 -1.92
N GLY A 67 0.93 -8.91 -2.49
CA GLY A 67 1.06 -7.53 -2.03
C GLY A 67 -0.15 -6.63 -2.32
N PHE A 68 -0.84 -6.84 -3.46
CA PHE A 68 -1.93 -5.95 -3.88
C PHE A 68 -3.34 -6.56 -3.76
N GLY A 69 -3.47 -7.89 -3.73
CA GLY A 69 -4.78 -8.54 -3.83
C GLY A 69 -5.14 -9.46 -2.68
N LEU A 70 -4.35 -10.51 -2.47
CA LEU A 70 -4.71 -11.60 -1.56
C LEU A 70 -4.82 -11.14 -0.11
N GLY A 71 -3.99 -10.19 0.33
CA GLY A 71 -4.07 -9.63 1.68
C GLY A 71 -5.42 -8.98 2.01
N TRP A 72 -6.16 -8.49 0.99
CA TRP A 72 -7.45 -7.83 1.18
C TRP A 72 -8.66 -8.76 1.13
N VAL A 73 -8.49 -10.02 0.71
CA VAL A 73 -9.61 -10.99 0.57
C VAL A 73 -10.36 -11.16 1.89
N ASN A 74 -9.64 -11.28 2.99
CA ASN A 74 -10.24 -11.44 4.32
C ASN A 74 -10.89 -10.17 4.85
N SER A 75 -10.42 -8.99 4.45
CA SER A 75 -10.87 -7.68 4.96
C SER A 75 -12.00 -7.07 4.13
N GLY A 76 -12.20 -7.53 2.89
CA GLY A 76 -13.20 -6.97 1.99
C GLY A 76 -14.63 -7.00 2.54
N GLY A 77 -14.98 -8.04 3.30
CA GLY A 77 -16.27 -8.18 3.96
C GLY A 77 -16.53 -7.11 5.04
N ASP A 78 -15.48 -6.61 5.69
CA ASP A 78 -15.58 -5.60 6.75
C ASP A 78 -16.09 -4.26 6.23
N TYR A 79 -15.85 -3.96 4.97
CA TYR A 79 -16.31 -2.76 4.28
C TYR A 79 -17.60 -3.00 3.51
N ALA A 80 -17.72 -4.14 2.83
CA ALA A 80 -18.91 -4.48 2.04
C ALA A 80 -20.18 -4.63 2.90
N ARG A 81 -20.05 -4.95 4.17
CA ARG A 81 -21.20 -5.08 5.12
C ARG A 81 -22.02 -3.80 5.30
N TYR A 82 -21.46 -2.64 4.98
CA TYR A 82 -22.15 -1.35 5.08
C TYR A 82 -22.92 -0.97 3.80
N LEU A 83 -22.79 -1.76 2.74
CA LEU A 83 -23.53 -1.53 1.51
C LEU A 83 -25.03 -1.85 1.70
N PRO A 84 -25.93 -1.09 1.06
CA PRO A 84 -27.36 -1.38 1.07
C PRO A 84 -27.63 -2.80 0.55
N ARG A 85 -28.61 -3.50 1.13
CA ARG A 85 -28.99 -4.85 0.68
C ARG A 85 -29.49 -4.91 -0.76
N THR A 86 -29.91 -3.77 -1.31
CA THR A 86 -30.34 -3.59 -2.70
C THR A 86 -29.18 -3.40 -3.68
N SER A 87 -27.94 -3.33 -3.21
CA SER A 87 -26.76 -3.15 -4.06
C SER A 87 -26.62 -4.30 -5.05
N SER A 88 -26.35 -3.97 -6.31
CA SER A 88 -26.12 -4.95 -7.37
C SER A 88 -24.82 -5.75 -7.08
N LYS A 89 -24.92 -7.06 -7.04
CA LYS A 89 -23.74 -7.94 -6.86
C LYS A 89 -22.68 -7.70 -7.93
N ALA A 90 -23.10 -7.61 -9.19
CA ALA A 90 -22.19 -7.33 -10.32
C ALA A 90 -21.54 -5.94 -10.20
N GLY A 91 -22.31 -4.95 -9.74
CA GLY A 91 -21.80 -3.61 -9.48
C GLY A 91 -20.74 -3.60 -8.37
N VAL A 92 -20.98 -4.28 -7.26
CA VAL A 92 -20.01 -4.40 -6.16
C VAL A 92 -18.72 -5.05 -6.65
N VAL A 93 -18.81 -6.21 -7.30
CA VAL A 93 -17.64 -6.91 -7.85
C VAL A 93 -16.90 -6.04 -8.87
N GLY A 94 -17.64 -5.46 -9.84
CA GLY A 94 -17.03 -4.66 -10.90
C GLY A 94 -16.30 -3.43 -10.37
N TRP A 95 -16.95 -2.62 -9.52
CA TRP A 95 -16.32 -1.42 -8.97
C TRP A 95 -15.19 -1.72 -8.01
N THR A 96 -15.28 -2.79 -7.22
CA THR A 96 -14.17 -3.22 -6.36
C THR A 96 -12.97 -3.66 -7.19
N THR A 97 -13.20 -4.47 -8.24
CA THR A 97 -12.14 -4.93 -9.13
C THR A 97 -11.45 -3.76 -9.84
N ILE A 98 -12.22 -2.84 -10.43
CA ILE A 98 -11.67 -1.66 -11.10
C ILE A 98 -10.89 -0.79 -10.10
N GLY A 99 -11.48 -0.48 -8.96
CA GLY A 99 -10.85 0.37 -7.94
C GLY A 99 -9.57 -0.22 -7.37
N ALA A 100 -9.54 -1.53 -7.12
CA ALA A 100 -8.37 -2.21 -6.60
C ALA A 100 -7.28 -2.44 -7.65
N SER A 101 -7.62 -2.45 -8.93
CA SER A 101 -6.66 -2.78 -10.01
C SER A 101 -6.07 -1.57 -10.71
N ILE A 102 -6.84 -0.50 -10.91
CA ILE A 102 -6.43 0.59 -11.81
C ILE A 102 -5.16 1.31 -11.32
N ALA A 103 -5.11 1.66 -10.03
CA ALA A 103 -3.96 2.35 -9.47
C ALA A 103 -2.71 1.44 -9.40
N PRO A 104 -2.77 0.20 -8.84
CA PRO A 104 -1.62 -0.70 -8.85
C PRO A 104 -1.10 -1.00 -10.26
N VAL A 105 -1.97 -1.25 -11.24
CA VAL A 105 -1.53 -1.54 -12.62
C VAL A 105 -0.76 -0.36 -13.20
N ILE A 106 -1.30 0.86 -13.09
CA ILE A 106 -0.63 2.07 -13.60
C ILE A 106 0.71 2.30 -12.89
N LEU A 107 0.71 2.22 -11.55
CA LEU A 107 1.90 2.54 -10.75
C LEU A 107 3.00 1.49 -10.89
N VAL A 108 2.65 0.21 -10.89
CA VAL A 108 3.63 -0.87 -11.09
C VAL A 108 4.23 -0.79 -12.48
N PHE A 109 3.39 -0.62 -13.52
CA PHE A 109 3.88 -0.48 -14.88
C PHE A 109 4.81 0.73 -15.04
N TYR A 110 4.41 1.88 -14.50
CA TYR A 110 5.23 3.09 -14.53
C TYR A 110 6.54 2.93 -13.74
N GLY A 111 6.48 2.33 -12.56
CA GLY A 111 7.66 2.05 -11.73
C GLY A 111 8.66 1.12 -12.41
N VAL A 112 8.15 0.09 -13.11
CA VAL A 112 9.01 -0.82 -13.92
C VAL A 112 9.68 -0.05 -15.06
N LEU A 113 8.95 0.83 -15.77
CA LEU A 113 9.54 1.67 -16.83
C LEU A 113 10.64 2.57 -16.30
N LEU A 114 10.42 3.24 -15.15
CA LEU A 114 11.44 4.07 -14.52
C LEU A 114 12.67 3.27 -14.11
N ALA A 115 12.47 2.16 -13.38
CA ALA A 115 13.57 1.32 -12.91
C ALA A 115 14.37 0.68 -14.07
N ALA A 116 13.70 0.31 -15.16
CA ALA A 116 14.36 -0.24 -16.35
C ALA A 116 15.09 0.82 -17.19
N SER A 117 14.74 2.10 -17.03
CA SER A 117 15.38 3.21 -17.74
C SER A 117 16.70 3.66 -17.13
N ASP A 118 16.92 3.40 -15.84
CA ASP A 118 18.10 3.83 -15.10
C ASP A 118 18.58 2.76 -14.12
N ALA A 119 19.79 2.25 -14.33
CA ALA A 119 20.39 1.20 -13.51
C ALA A 119 20.71 1.66 -12.08
N GLU A 120 21.07 2.92 -11.87
CA GLU A 120 21.32 3.48 -10.55
C GLU A 120 20.00 3.65 -9.77
N LEU A 121 18.96 4.13 -10.44
CA LEU A 121 17.61 4.19 -9.87
C LEU A 121 17.11 2.78 -9.49
N SER A 122 17.33 1.79 -10.35
CA SER A 122 16.97 0.39 -10.07
C SER A 122 17.65 -0.16 -8.81
N LYS A 123 18.94 0.09 -8.64
CA LYS A 123 19.70 -0.29 -7.43
C LYS A 123 19.18 0.48 -6.20
N GLY A 124 18.96 1.78 -6.34
CA GLY A 124 18.44 2.62 -5.27
C GLY A 124 17.08 2.15 -4.77
N VAL A 125 16.16 1.83 -5.69
CA VAL A 125 14.82 1.29 -5.36
C VAL A 125 14.89 -0.04 -4.61
N SER A 126 15.92 -0.86 -4.86
CA SER A 126 16.11 -2.13 -4.15
C SER A 126 16.51 -1.95 -2.69
N SER A 127 17.17 -0.86 -2.33
CA SER A 127 17.67 -0.58 -0.97
C SER A 127 16.78 0.42 -0.23
N ASP A 128 16.43 1.52 -0.86
CA ASP A 128 15.56 2.59 -0.35
C ASP A 128 14.63 3.09 -1.46
N PRO A 129 13.47 2.44 -1.64
CA PRO A 129 12.55 2.80 -2.73
C PRO A 129 12.01 4.23 -2.61
N ILE A 130 11.78 4.73 -1.40
CA ILE A 130 11.26 6.07 -1.19
C ILE A 130 12.33 7.12 -1.50
N GLY A 131 13.54 6.96 -0.96
CA GLY A 131 14.66 7.86 -1.20
C GLY A 131 15.04 7.92 -2.68
N ALA A 132 15.14 6.77 -3.35
CA ALA A 132 15.46 6.69 -4.77
C ALA A 132 14.42 7.39 -5.65
N LEU A 133 13.13 7.13 -5.43
CA LEU A 133 12.04 7.74 -6.21
C LEU A 133 11.88 9.24 -5.93
N THR A 134 12.19 9.70 -4.73
CA THR A 134 12.17 11.13 -4.41
C THR A 134 13.39 11.87 -4.91
N GLY A 135 14.53 11.19 -5.08
CA GLY A 135 15.78 11.78 -5.55
C GLY A 135 15.72 12.34 -6.98
N ILE A 136 14.79 11.87 -7.81
CA ILE A 136 14.56 12.36 -9.18
C ILE A 136 13.52 13.49 -9.25
N LEU A 137 12.97 13.93 -8.12
CA LEU A 137 11.95 14.97 -8.07
C LEU A 137 12.56 16.36 -7.84
N PRO A 138 11.96 17.41 -8.38
CA PRO A 138 12.35 18.78 -8.04
C PRO A 138 12.01 19.07 -6.57
N THR A 139 12.86 19.85 -5.90
CA THR A 139 12.80 20.11 -4.46
C THR A 139 11.44 20.64 -4.00
N TRP A 140 10.78 21.49 -4.81
CA TRP A 140 9.46 22.02 -4.46
C TRP A 140 8.36 20.96 -4.38
N PHE A 141 8.49 19.86 -5.13
CA PHE A 141 7.50 18.78 -5.17
C PHE A 141 7.71 17.78 -4.04
N LEU A 142 8.91 17.73 -3.44
CA LEU A 142 9.22 16.77 -2.37
C LEU A 142 8.31 16.91 -1.16
N VAL A 143 8.02 18.16 -0.74
CA VAL A 143 7.18 18.40 0.44
C VAL A 143 5.74 17.93 0.22
N PRO A 144 5.02 18.39 -0.81
CA PRO A 144 3.66 17.89 -1.06
C PRO A 144 3.64 16.37 -1.31
N PHE A 145 4.61 15.81 -2.01
CA PHE A 145 4.72 14.36 -2.22
C PHE A 145 4.89 13.61 -0.89
N ALA A 146 5.82 14.03 -0.03
CA ALA A 146 6.06 13.39 1.26
C ALA A 146 4.82 13.47 2.18
N LEU A 147 4.16 14.62 2.25
CA LEU A 147 2.96 14.79 3.08
C LEU A 147 1.83 13.85 2.67
N VAL A 148 1.61 13.70 1.36
CA VAL A 148 0.52 12.84 0.86
C VAL A 148 0.92 11.37 0.87
N ALA A 149 2.19 11.03 0.63
CA ALA A 149 2.70 9.67 0.79
C ALA A 149 2.55 9.20 2.26
N ILE A 150 2.95 10.02 3.22
CA ILE A 150 2.74 9.74 4.66
C ILE A 150 1.25 9.63 4.97
N GLY A 151 0.42 10.55 4.45
CA GLY A 151 -1.03 10.50 4.62
C GLY A 151 -1.63 9.21 4.06
N GLY A 152 -1.20 8.76 2.89
CA GLY A 152 -1.63 7.50 2.28
C GLY A 152 -1.25 6.27 3.11
N LEU A 153 -0.02 6.22 3.63
CA LEU A 153 0.43 5.16 4.53
C LEU A 153 -0.36 5.14 5.85
N ILE A 154 -0.66 6.32 6.41
CA ILE A 154 -1.53 6.43 7.59
C ILE A 154 -2.94 5.95 7.25
N GLY A 155 -3.47 6.32 6.10
CA GLY A 155 -4.78 5.88 5.63
C GLY A 155 -4.87 4.36 5.51
N GLY A 156 -3.89 3.71 4.88
CA GLY A 156 -3.79 2.25 4.81
C GLY A 156 -3.76 1.61 6.19
N ALA A 157 -2.86 2.06 7.05
CA ALA A 157 -2.73 1.52 8.40
C ALA A 157 -3.99 1.71 9.28
N VAL A 158 -4.78 2.76 9.06
CA VAL A 158 -6.08 2.94 9.73
C VAL A 158 -7.09 1.88 9.27
N LEU A 159 -7.10 1.53 7.98
CA LEU A 159 -7.93 0.45 7.46
C LEU A 159 -7.53 -0.90 8.05
N ASP A 160 -6.23 -1.17 8.15
CA ASP A 160 -5.70 -2.41 8.71
C ASP A 160 -6.11 -2.57 10.19
N ILE A 161 -5.91 -1.54 11.02
CA ILE A 161 -6.34 -1.56 12.44
C ILE A 161 -7.85 -1.73 12.57
N TYR A 162 -8.63 -1.14 11.65
CA TYR A 162 -10.07 -1.32 11.66
C TYR A 162 -10.46 -2.79 11.42
N SER A 163 -9.89 -3.42 10.39
CA SER A 163 -10.18 -4.82 10.02
C SER A 163 -9.62 -5.81 11.04
N SER A 164 -8.38 -5.65 11.49
CA SER A 164 -7.77 -6.55 12.47
C SER A 164 -8.46 -6.47 13.83
N GLY A 165 -8.91 -5.27 14.25
CA GLY A 165 -9.77 -5.12 15.41
C GLY A 165 -11.08 -5.91 15.29
N LEU A 166 -11.70 -5.96 14.11
CA LEU A 166 -12.88 -6.79 13.86
C LEU A 166 -12.54 -8.29 13.86
N ALA A 167 -11.40 -8.66 13.27
CA ALA A 167 -10.93 -10.05 13.26
C ALA A 167 -10.72 -10.60 14.66
N LEU A 168 -10.13 -9.82 15.58
CA LEU A 168 -9.97 -10.20 16.99
C LEU A 168 -11.32 -10.48 17.69
N LEU A 169 -12.36 -9.72 17.36
CA LEU A 169 -13.71 -9.97 17.90
C LEU A 169 -14.31 -11.26 17.34
N THR A 170 -14.01 -11.63 16.10
CA THR A 170 -14.49 -12.89 15.51
C THR A 170 -13.84 -14.12 16.11
N LEU A 171 -12.66 -14.00 16.75
CA LEU A 171 -12.04 -15.06 17.55
C LEU A 171 -12.77 -15.35 18.85
N GLY A 172 -13.87 -14.65 19.15
CA GLY A 172 -14.68 -14.85 20.34
C GLY A 172 -14.23 -14.05 21.56
N LEU A 173 -13.31 -13.12 21.41
CA LEU A 173 -12.89 -12.22 22.48
C LEU A 173 -14.05 -11.29 22.86
N LYS A 174 -14.51 -11.38 24.10
CA LYS A 174 -15.60 -10.53 24.62
C LYS A 174 -15.07 -9.18 25.11
N ILE A 175 -14.44 -8.43 24.22
CA ILE A 175 -13.87 -7.11 24.51
C ILE A 175 -14.55 -6.06 23.62
N PRO A 176 -14.64 -4.79 24.05
CA PRO A 176 -15.15 -3.74 23.19
C PRO A 176 -14.20 -3.48 22.01
N ARG A 177 -14.75 -3.02 20.90
CA ARG A 177 -14.01 -2.78 19.66
C ARG A 177 -12.77 -1.89 19.83
N TRP A 178 -12.89 -0.84 20.65
CA TRP A 178 -11.76 0.07 20.90
C TRP A 178 -10.59 -0.65 21.60
N ALA A 179 -10.87 -1.63 22.48
CA ALA A 179 -9.84 -2.42 23.12
C ALA A 179 -9.16 -3.39 22.13
N ALA A 180 -9.93 -4.00 21.21
CA ALA A 180 -9.39 -4.81 20.13
C ALA A 180 -8.45 -3.99 19.23
N ALA A 181 -8.86 -2.80 18.80
CA ALA A 181 -8.02 -1.88 18.04
C ALA A 181 -6.78 -1.42 18.85
N GLY A 182 -6.92 -1.26 20.15
CA GLY A 182 -5.80 -0.94 21.05
C GLY A 182 -4.75 -2.06 21.14
N ILE A 183 -5.19 -3.32 21.23
CA ILE A 183 -4.29 -4.50 21.23
C ILE A 183 -3.50 -4.55 19.93
N ASP A 184 -4.19 -4.42 18.79
CA ASP A 184 -3.56 -4.41 17.49
C ASP A 184 -2.60 -3.23 17.33
N GLY A 185 -2.97 -2.06 17.79
CA GLY A 185 -2.10 -0.88 17.85
C GLY A 185 -0.81 -1.10 18.64
N VAL A 186 -0.87 -1.83 19.78
CA VAL A 186 0.32 -2.21 20.54
C VAL A 186 1.21 -3.16 19.74
N VAL A 187 0.63 -4.18 19.10
CA VAL A 187 1.37 -5.13 18.25
C VAL A 187 2.04 -4.38 17.09
N MET A 188 1.32 -3.46 16.46
CA MET A 188 1.87 -2.61 15.39
C MET A 188 3.04 -1.75 15.88
N ILE A 189 2.94 -1.13 17.07
CA ILE A 189 4.02 -0.31 17.62
C ILE A 189 5.26 -1.17 17.90
N LEU A 190 5.09 -2.33 18.52
CA LEU A 190 6.19 -3.25 18.81
C LEU A 190 6.84 -3.77 17.52
N GLY A 191 6.04 -4.12 16.52
CA GLY A 191 6.53 -4.52 15.20
C GLY A 191 7.30 -3.39 14.52
N THR A 192 6.80 -2.16 14.58
CA THR A 192 7.49 -0.98 14.04
C THR A 192 8.84 -0.76 14.72
N ILE A 193 8.90 -0.85 16.05
CA ILE A 193 10.14 -0.73 16.81
C ILE A 193 11.15 -1.81 16.37
N TYR A 194 10.68 -3.05 16.25
CA TYR A 194 11.55 -4.14 15.81
C TYR A 194 12.11 -3.89 14.41
N PHE A 195 11.26 -3.61 13.43
CA PHE A 195 11.70 -3.46 12.04
C PHE A 195 12.52 -2.19 11.77
N VAL A 196 12.28 -1.10 12.52
CA VAL A 196 12.97 0.17 12.27
C VAL A 196 14.29 0.29 13.04
N TRP A 197 14.35 -0.26 14.27
CA TRP A 197 15.51 -0.03 15.14
C TRP A 197 16.31 -1.29 15.51
N ILE A 198 15.76 -2.49 15.34
CA ILE A 198 16.40 -3.73 15.76
C ILE A 198 16.85 -4.55 14.55
N ALA A 199 16.06 -4.59 13.48
CA ALA A 199 16.42 -5.33 12.27
C ALA A 199 17.53 -4.60 11.49
N ASP A 200 18.59 -5.31 11.13
CA ASP A 200 19.73 -4.77 10.38
C ASP A 200 19.35 -4.29 8.97
N ASN A 201 18.27 -4.82 8.43
CA ASN A 201 17.74 -4.45 7.12
C ASN A 201 16.20 -4.51 7.17
N PHE A 202 15.55 -3.35 7.03
CA PHE A 202 14.09 -3.25 7.12
C PHE A 202 13.38 -3.97 5.97
N PHE A 203 13.86 -3.80 4.74
CA PHE A 203 13.05 -4.07 3.55
C PHE A 203 12.84 -5.58 3.32
N PHE A 204 13.90 -6.39 3.33
CA PHE A 204 13.79 -7.82 3.05
C PHE A 204 13.06 -8.63 4.14
N PRO A 205 13.34 -8.46 5.44
CA PRO A 205 12.58 -9.13 6.49
C PRO A 205 11.12 -8.74 6.50
N PHE A 206 10.80 -7.46 6.23
CA PHE A 206 9.43 -6.98 6.15
C PHE A 206 8.67 -7.58 4.96
N GLN A 207 9.27 -7.66 3.79
CA GLN A 207 8.68 -8.34 2.65
C GLN A 207 8.45 -9.84 2.92
N GLY A 208 9.43 -10.53 3.48
CA GLY A 208 9.29 -11.93 3.88
C GLY A 208 8.14 -12.15 4.85
N PHE A 209 7.98 -11.27 5.82
CA PHE A 209 6.88 -11.28 6.78
C PHE A 209 5.51 -11.09 6.08
N LEU A 210 5.39 -10.09 5.20
CA LEU A 210 4.16 -9.84 4.44
C LEU A 210 3.77 -11.04 3.56
N ILE A 211 4.73 -11.61 2.83
CA ILE A 211 4.48 -12.78 1.98
C ILE A 211 4.01 -13.97 2.82
N THR A 212 4.67 -14.23 3.95
CA THR A 212 4.31 -15.34 4.83
C THR A 212 2.91 -15.21 5.43
N LEU A 213 2.48 -13.99 5.76
CA LEU A 213 1.14 -13.75 6.31
C LEU A 213 0.03 -13.73 5.23
N SER A 214 0.39 -13.56 3.97
CA SER A 214 -0.58 -13.46 2.87
C SER A 214 -0.94 -14.84 2.27
N VAL A 215 -0.24 -15.89 2.65
CA VAL A 215 -0.46 -17.28 2.22
C VAL A 215 -1.22 -18.05 3.31
#